data_809674db7d2ba1b1b545600e6ac5e532
#
_entry.id   809674db7d2ba1b1b545600e6ac5e532
#
_cell.length_a   1.000
_cell.length_b   1.000
_cell.length_c   1.000
_cell.angle_alpha   90.00
_cell.angle_beta   90.00
_cell.angle_gamma   90.00
#
_symmetry.space_group_name_H-M   'P 1'
#
loop_
_entity.id
_entity.type
_entity.pdbx_description
1 polymer ?
#
loop_
_entity_poly.entity_id
_entity_poly.type
_entity_poly.pdbx_seq_one_letter_code
_entity_poly.pdbx_strand_id
1 'polypeptide(L)'
;MRSLIKILSLACAGFPGLVAGLVAVMVPSTLVAQTIGVSIPAATHGWAGGLNYHAEQTKARLEAAHPGLSIVIVTAGSASEQANDLEDLVAVHNIDALVILPFESAPLTGPVSNVKRGGVFITVVDRGLSEPGIQDVYVAGNNTEMGRVSGEYIKEALGGSGDIVVLRGIPTVVDEQRFDGFMASIAGSGINVLDNQYANWNRDDGFTVMQDFLARFPKIDAVWAQDDDIAIGVIQAVRQAGREDDLFIVGGAGMKEIVKRVMDGDRLTPVDVLYPPAMISTAMELTALKFIANMPVEGEYILGSPLITRDNAEQYYFPESPF
;
A
#
# COMPACT_ATOMS: atom_id res chain seq x y z
N MET A 1 56.69 76.20 -4.52
CA MET A 1 56.44 77.39 -5.38
C MET A 1 55.18 77.10 -6.15
N ARG A 2 54.05 77.65 -5.71
CA ARG A 2 53.30 78.72 -6.44
C ARG A 2 53.00 78.25 -7.89
N SER A 3 51.81 78.07 -8.41
CA SER A 3 50.66 78.99 -8.52
C SER A 3 49.65 78.27 -9.45
N LEU A 4 48.45 78.34 -9.44
CA LEU A 4 47.34 79.24 -9.52
C LEU A 4 46.11 78.52 -10.12
N ILE A 5 45.07 78.76 -9.48
CA ILE A 5 43.68 78.48 -9.79
C ILE A 5 43.26 79.10 -11.12
N LYS A 6 42.46 78.36 -11.92
CA LYS A 6 41.46 79.03 -12.78
C LYS A 6 40.13 78.21 -12.71
N ILE A 7 39.20 78.91 -12.12
CA ILE A 7 37.77 78.51 -12.09
C ILE A 7 37.20 78.81 -13.49
N LEU A 8 36.53 77.84 -14.06
CA LEU A 8 35.64 78.05 -15.20
C LEU A 8 34.28 77.49 -14.87
N SER A 9 33.36 78.38 -14.56
CA SER A 9 31.93 78.10 -14.41
C SER A 9 31.36 77.82 -15.80
N LEU A 10 30.68 76.60 -15.90
CA LEU A 10 29.84 76.33 -17.06
C LEU A 10 28.45 75.90 -16.57
N ALA A 11 27.49 76.55 -17.18
CA ALA A 11 26.08 76.55 -16.81
C ALA A 11 25.42 75.19 -16.89
N CYS A 12 24.58 74.87 -15.90
CA CYS A 12 23.60 73.80 -15.90
C CYS A 12 22.52 74.01 -16.96
N ALA A 13 22.52 73.23 -18.00
CA ALA A 13 21.34 73.04 -18.82
C ALA A 13 20.63 71.73 -18.31
N GLY A 14 19.44 71.90 -17.74
CA GLY A 14 18.63 70.81 -17.23
C GLY A 14 18.12 69.94 -18.37
N PHE A 15 18.35 68.61 -18.26
CA PHE A 15 17.61 67.56 -18.99
C PHE A 15 16.56 67.05 -18.07
N PRO A 16 15.27 66.97 -18.47
CA PRO A 16 14.24 66.24 -17.73
C PRO A 16 14.46 64.74 -17.95
N GLY A 17 14.96 64.06 -16.91
CA GLY A 17 15.10 62.60 -16.90
C GLY A 17 13.72 61.96 -16.95
N LEU A 18 13.44 61.28 -18.06
CA LEU A 18 12.30 60.39 -18.21
C LEU A 18 12.58 59.13 -17.35
N VAL A 19 12.02 59.09 -16.16
CA VAL A 19 11.96 57.89 -15.34
C VAL A 19 10.94 56.95 -16.01
N ALA A 20 11.39 56.09 -16.91
CA ALA A 20 10.61 54.98 -17.42
C ALA A 20 10.42 53.96 -16.26
N GLY A 21 9.31 54.07 -15.55
CA GLY A 21 8.91 53.06 -14.57
C GLY A 21 8.69 51.73 -15.30
N LEU A 22 9.57 50.76 -15.03
CA LEU A 22 9.39 49.38 -15.43
C LEU A 22 8.22 48.85 -14.58
N VAL A 23 7.00 48.88 -15.10
CA VAL A 23 5.86 48.13 -14.53
C VAL A 23 6.12 46.67 -14.88
N ALA A 24 6.69 45.92 -13.94
CA ALA A 24 6.73 44.47 -14.03
C ALA A 24 5.28 43.97 -14.00
N VAL A 25 4.74 43.68 -15.19
CA VAL A 25 3.50 42.93 -15.30
C VAL A 25 3.78 41.56 -14.76
N MET A 26 3.41 41.30 -13.48
CA MET A 26 3.28 39.94 -12.97
C MET A 26 2.18 39.28 -13.77
N VAL A 27 2.55 38.50 -14.80
CA VAL A 27 1.68 37.56 -15.44
C VAL A 27 1.37 36.49 -14.36
N PRO A 28 0.14 36.32 -13.90
CA PRO A 28 -0.16 35.23 -13.00
C PRO A 28 0.22 33.96 -13.76
N SER A 29 1.20 33.21 -13.26
CA SER A 29 1.43 31.85 -13.70
C SER A 29 0.13 31.10 -13.38
N THR A 30 -0.67 30.82 -14.39
CA THR A 30 -1.77 29.89 -14.26
C THR A 30 -1.13 28.57 -13.86
N LEU A 31 -1.23 28.20 -12.58
CA LEU A 31 -0.96 26.85 -12.13
C LEU A 31 -1.88 25.96 -12.97
N VAL A 32 -1.31 25.23 -13.92
CA VAL A 32 -2.05 24.17 -14.61
C VAL A 32 -2.37 23.16 -13.52
N ALA A 33 -3.65 23.01 -13.24
CA ALA A 33 -4.10 22.01 -12.28
C ALA A 33 -3.69 20.63 -12.78
N GLN A 34 -3.01 19.86 -11.95
CA GLN A 34 -2.59 18.49 -12.26
C GLN A 34 -3.63 17.55 -11.66
N THR A 35 -4.08 16.57 -12.42
CA THR A 35 -5.09 15.62 -11.97
C THR A 35 -4.52 14.22 -11.88
N ILE A 36 -4.58 13.62 -10.69
CA ILE A 36 -4.23 12.22 -10.45
C ILE A 36 -5.51 11.41 -10.33
N GLY A 37 -5.72 10.44 -11.22
CA GLY A 37 -6.73 9.40 -11.07
C GLY A 37 -6.23 8.31 -10.15
N VAL A 38 -7.07 7.86 -9.23
CA VAL A 38 -6.81 6.72 -8.36
C VAL A 38 -7.90 5.69 -8.58
N SER A 39 -7.55 4.51 -9.09
CA SER A 39 -8.49 3.43 -9.40
C SER A 39 -8.13 2.20 -8.56
N ILE A 40 -9.04 1.82 -7.66
CA ILE A 40 -8.82 0.75 -6.67
C ILE A 40 -10.05 -0.14 -6.55
N PRO A 41 -9.91 -1.41 -6.09
CA PRO A 41 -11.05 -2.26 -5.81
C PRO A 41 -11.96 -1.68 -4.73
N ALA A 42 -13.27 -1.94 -4.85
CA ALA A 42 -14.24 -1.66 -3.79
C ALA A 42 -13.90 -2.44 -2.52
N ALA A 43 -14.32 -1.91 -1.37
CA ALA A 43 -14.06 -2.52 -0.07
C ALA A 43 -14.90 -3.78 0.14
N THR A 44 -14.40 -4.93 -0.30
CA THR A 44 -15.04 -6.24 -0.17
C THR A 44 -14.55 -7.04 1.04
N HIS A 45 -13.43 -6.67 1.64
CA HIS A 45 -12.81 -7.27 2.83
C HIS A 45 -12.04 -6.17 3.62
N GLY A 46 -11.59 -6.49 4.83
CA GLY A 46 -11.01 -5.51 5.75
C GLY A 46 -9.82 -4.74 5.17
N TRP A 47 -8.85 -5.45 4.57
CA TRP A 47 -7.67 -4.81 3.99
C TRP A 47 -8.01 -3.83 2.86
N ALA A 48 -8.96 -4.20 1.97
CA ALA A 48 -9.43 -3.28 0.92
C ALA A 48 -10.15 -2.05 1.51
N GLY A 49 -10.88 -2.22 2.61
CA GLY A 49 -11.47 -1.11 3.37
C GLY A 49 -10.41 -0.15 3.92
N GLY A 50 -9.34 -0.71 4.48
CA GLY A 50 -8.18 0.07 4.95
C GLY A 50 -7.49 0.82 3.81
N LEU A 51 -7.32 0.18 2.65
CA LEU A 51 -6.72 0.80 1.47
C LEU A 51 -7.54 2.00 0.98
N ASN A 52 -8.87 1.84 0.86
CA ASN A 52 -9.78 2.94 0.49
C ASN A 52 -9.70 4.10 1.50
N TYR A 53 -9.69 3.80 2.81
CA TYR A 53 -9.53 4.80 3.85
C TYR A 53 -8.22 5.59 3.69
N HIS A 54 -7.10 4.92 3.51
CA HIS A 54 -5.81 5.57 3.34
C HIS A 54 -5.73 6.40 2.04
N ALA A 55 -6.38 5.96 0.97
CA ALA A 55 -6.47 6.73 -0.27
C ALA A 55 -7.21 8.07 -0.04
N GLU A 56 -8.36 8.04 0.62
CA GLU A 56 -9.15 9.25 0.92
C GLU A 56 -8.41 10.20 1.88
N GLN A 57 -7.75 9.67 2.92
CA GLN A 57 -6.95 10.50 3.83
C GLN A 57 -5.78 11.16 3.10
N THR A 58 -5.12 10.43 2.19
CA THR A 58 -3.99 10.95 1.41
C THR A 58 -4.45 11.99 0.42
N LYS A 59 -5.59 11.78 -0.27
CA LYS A 59 -6.22 12.79 -1.12
C LYS A 59 -6.44 14.09 -0.35
N ALA A 60 -7.16 14.03 0.77
CA ALA A 60 -7.48 15.21 1.56
C ALA A 60 -6.22 15.99 1.98
N ARG A 61 -5.16 15.29 2.39
CA ARG A 61 -3.89 15.88 2.80
C ARG A 61 -3.12 16.50 1.65
N LEU A 62 -3.01 15.81 0.51
CA LEU A 62 -2.28 16.29 -0.66
C LEU A 62 -2.97 17.50 -1.30
N GLU A 63 -4.29 17.49 -1.48
CA GLU A 63 -5.06 18.60 -2.03
C GLU A 63 -5.01 19.85 -1.11
N ALA A 64 -5.08 19.64 0.21
CA ALA A 64 -4.96 20.75 1.18
C ALA A 64 -3.55 21.39 1.16
N ALA A 65 -2.50 20.58 0.98
CA ALA A 65 -1.12 21.08 0.93
C ALA A 65 -0.74 21.68 -0.43
N HIS A 66 -1.40 21.26 -1.51
CA HIS A 66 -1.05 21.62 -2.90
C HIS A 66 -2.30 22.02 -3.70
N PRO A 67 -2.75 23.29 -3.63
CA PRO A 67 -3.99 23.76 -4.27
C PRO A 67 -4.04 23.59 -5.80
N GLY A 68 -2.90 23.32 -6.46
CA GLY A 68 -2.81 23.03 -7.89
C GLY A 68 -2.96 21.54 -8.21
N LEU A 69 -3.13 20.67 -7.21
CA LEU A 69 -3.32 19.23 -7.38
C LEU A 69 -4.79 18.86 -7.16
N SER A 70 -5.33 18.03 -8.05
CA SER A 70 -6.66 17.41 -7.91
C SER A 70 -6.52 15.88 -7.93
N ILE A 71 -7.27 15.18 -7.08
CA ILE A 71 -7.23 13.72 -7.01
C ILE A 71 -8.66 13.19 -7.17
N VAL A 72 -8.85 12.30 -8.15
CA VAL A 72 -10.14 11.64 -8.41
C VAL A 72 -10.00 10.16 -8.05
N ILE A 73 -10.74 9.72 -7.03
CA ILE A 73 -10.75 8.32 -6.61
C ILE A 73 -11.99 7.64 -7.16
N VAL A 74 -11.82 6.49 -7.81
CA VAL A 74 -12.89 5.59 -8.27
C VAL A 74 -12.66 4.19 -7.70
N THR A 75 -13.74 3.50 -7.39
CA THR A 75 -13.69 2.14 -6.82
C THR A 75 -14.55 1.20 -7.65
N ALA A 76 -14.00 0.04 -7.99
CA ALA A 76 -14.65 -0.94 -8.87
C ALA A 76 -14.93 -2.27 -8.15
N GLY A 77 -16.08 -2.87 -8.43
CA GLY A 77 -16.46 -4.20 -7.95
C GLY A 77 -16.05 -5.34 -8.89
N SER A 78 -15.46 -5.02 -10.05
CA SER A 78 -14.99 -6.00 -11.03
C SER A 78 -13.90 -5.41 -11.94
N ALA A 79 -13.15 -6.28 -12.63
CA ALA A 79 -12.16 -5.85 -13.62
C ALA A 79 -12.80 -5.11 -14.81
N SER A 80 -14.02 -5.49 -15.21
CA SER A 80 -14.75 -4.82 -16.31
C SER A 80 -15.20 -3.42 -15.92
N GLU A 81 -15.71 -3.24 -14.70
CA GLU A 81 -16.07 -1.93 -14.17
C GLU A 81 -14.82 -1.05 -14.06
N GLN A 82 -13.73 -1.58 -13.50
CA GLN A 82 -12.47 -0.85 -13.40
C GLN A 82 -11.93 -0.40 -14.78
N ALA A 83 -12.06 -1.23 -15.81
CA ALA A 83 -11.65 -0.85 -17.15
C ALA A 83 -12.46 0.33 -17.70
N ASN A 84 -13.79 0.37 -17.45
CA ASN A 84 -14.65 1.49 -17.82
C ASN A 84 -14.28 2.77 -17.03
N ASP A 85 -14.00 2.62 -15.73
CA ASP A 85 -13.54 3.73 -14.88
C ASP A 85 -12.26 4.37 -15.41
N LEU A 86 -11.32 3.57 -15.96
CA LEU A 86 -10.10 4.09 -16.58
C LEU A 86 -10.40 4.95 -17.82
N GLU A 87 -11.38 4.56 -18.62
CA GLU A 87 -11.82 5.35 -19.78
C GLU A 87 -12.42 6.69 -19.32
N ASP A 88 -13.25 6.70 -18.27
CA ASP A 88 -13.84 7.91 -17.70
C ASP A 88 -12.79 8.81 -17.06
N LEU A 89 -11.82 8.26 -16.32
CA LEU A 89 -10.73 9.03 -15.76
C LEU A 89 -9.94 9.78 -16.85
N VAL A 90 -9.72 9.16 -18.00
CA VAL A 90 -9.01 9.80 -19.12
C VAL A 90 -9.94 10.78 -19.84
N ALA A 91 -11.16 10.37 -20.23
CA ALA A 91 -12.01 11.14 -21.13
C ALA A 91 -12.73 12.31 -20.44
N VAL A 92 -13.12 12.14 -19.17
CA VAL A 92 -13.91 13.13 -18.42
C VAL A 92 -13.02 13.95 -17.50
N HIS A 93 -12.10 13.29 -16.78
CA HIS A 93 -11.27 13.95 -15.78
C HIS A 93 -9.92 14.43 -16.31
N ASN A 94 -9.51 14.01 -17.53
CA ASN A 94 -8.25 14.41 -18.17
C ASN A 94 -7.05 14.21 -17.25
N ILE A 95 -6.90 13.03 -16.68
CA ILE A 95 -5.84 12.73 -15.71
C ILE A 95 -4.46 12.82 -16.32
N ASP A 96 -3.50 13.40 -15.56
CA ASP A 96 -2.07 13.45 -15.90
C ASP A 96 -1.32 12.22 -15.40
N ALA A 97 -1.83 11.59 -14.33
CA ALA A 97 -1.31 10.35 -13.78
C ALA A 97 -2.43 9.42 -13.31
N LEU A 98 -2.12 8.13 -13.32
CA LEU A 98 -2.97 7.07 -12.79
C LEU A 98 -2.21 6.33 -11.67
N VAL A 99 -2.83 6.23 -10.50
CA VAL A 99 -2.46 5.28 -9.44
C VAL A 99 -3.48 4.16 -9.46
N ILE A 100 -3.05 2.93 -9.70
CA ILE A 100 -3.97 1.80 -9.83
C ILE A 100 -3.53 0.58 -9.02
N LEU A 101 -4.46 0.02 -8.24
CA LEU A 101 -4.41 -1.37 -7.82
C LEU A 101 -5.33 -2.16 -8.74
N PRO A 102 -4.80 -2.97 -9.69
CA PRO A 102 -5.64 -3.73 -10.61
C PRO A 102 -6.55 -4.72 -9.87
N PHE A 103 -7.83 -4.76 -10.21
CA PHE A 103 -8.75 -5.78 -9.67
C PHE A 103 -8.24 -7.19 -10.01
N GLU A 104 -7.80 -7.37 -11.26
CA GLU A 104 -7.10 -8.56 -11.76
C GLU A 104 -6.00 -8.14 -12.75
N SER A 105 -4.83 -8.79 -12.69
CA SER A 105 -3.67 -8.42 -13.50
C SER A 105 -3.94 -8.52 -15.01
N ALA A 106 -4.36 -9.68 -15.50
CA ALA A 106 -4.48 -9.94 -16.93
C ALA A 106 -5.56 -9.09 -17.63
N PRO A 107 -6.82 -8.98 -17.12
CA PRO A 107 -7.84 -8.15 -17.73
C PRO A 107 -7.50 -6.65 -17.76
N LEU A 108 -6.78 -6.15 -16.75
CA LEU A 108 -6.45 -4.72 -16.63
C LEU A 108 -5.18 -4.31 -17.37
N THR A 109 -4.32 -5.26 -17.76
CA THR A 109 -3.06 -4.95 -18.46
C THR A 109 -3.29 -4.15 -19.75
N GLY A 110 -4.22 -4.57 -20.61
CA GLY A 110 -4.58 -3.87 -21.83
C GLY A 110 -5.15 -2.46 -21.62
N PRO A 111 -6.19 -2.30 -20.79
CA PRO A 111 -6.72 -0.98 -20.42
C PRO A 111 -5.66 -0.01 -19.89
N VAL A 112 -4.81 -0.42 -18.93
CA VAL A 112 -3.74 0.42 -18.38
C VAL A 112 -2.70 0.77 -19.46
N SER A 113 -2.36 -0.17 -20.35
CA SER A 113 -1.47 0.10 -21.49
C SER A 113 -2.07 1.15 -22.45
N ASN A 114 -3.39 1.18 -22.62
CA ASN A 114 -4.06 2.22 -23.41
C ASN A 114 -3.92 3.60 -22.75
N VAL A 115 -4.14 3.68 -21.44
CA VAL A 115 -3.96 4.91 -20.66
C VAL A 115 -2.51 5.40 -20.79
N LYS A 116 -1.52 4.51 -20.65
CA LYS A 116 -0.09 4.82 -20.81
C LYS A 116 0.22 5.41 -22.20
N ARG A 117 -0.34 4.82 -23.27
CA ARG A 117 -0.14 5.35 -24.64
C ARG A 117 -0.69 6.75 -24.84
N GLY A 118 -1.67 7.16 -24.02
CA GLY A 118 -2.17 8.54 -23.96
C GLY A 118 -1.21 9.54 -23.30
N GLY A 119 -0.05 9.08 -22.81
CA GLY A 119 0.96 9.94 -22.16
C GLY A 119 0.77 10.10 -20.65
N VAL A 120 -0.18 9.38 -20.06
CA VAL A 120 -0.46 9.39 -18.62
C VAL A 120 0.67 8.66 -17.86
N PHE A 121 1.12 9.24 -16.74
CA PHE A 121 2.09 8.60 -15.84
C PHE A 121 1.41 7.49 -15.05
N ILE A 122 2.00 6.29 -14.99
CA ILE A 122 1.38 5.10 -14.38
C ILE A 122 2.12 4.67 -13.12
N THR A 123 1.41 4.64 -12.00
CA THR A 123 1.84 4.01 -10.74
C THR A 123 0.94 2.81 -10.45
N VAL A 124 1.52 1.62 -10.40
CA VAL A 124 0.81 0.37 -10.06
C VAL A 124 1.08 0.02 -8.61
N VAL A 125 0.04 -0.44 -7.91
CA VAL A 125 0.08 -0.76 -6.47
C VAL A 125 -0.25 -2.23 -6.25
N ASP A 126 0.46 -2.88 -5.33
CA ASP A 126 0.24 -4.24 -4.84
C ASP A 126 0.25 -5.31 -5.94
N ARG A 127 -0.86 -5.46 -6.63
CA ARG A 127 -1.02 -6.45 -7.70
C ARG A 127 -0.48 -5.89 -9.01
N GLY A 128 0.62 -6.48 -9.50
CA GLY A 128 1.26 -6.09 -10.75
C GLY A 128 0.39 -6.35 -11.98
N LEU A 129 0.80 -5.78 -13.11
CA LEU A 129 0.27 -6.09 -14.43
C LEU A 129 0.92 -7.36 -14.99
N SER A 130 0.28 -8.01 -15.96
CA SER A 130 0.81 -9.24 -16.57
C SER A 130 1.98 -9.00 -17.55
N GLU A 131 2.15 -7.75 -18.01
CA GLU A 131 3.23 -7.36 -18.91
C GLU A 131 4.15 -6.34 -18.23
N PRO A 132 5.47 -6.50 -18.32
CA PRO A 132 6.42 -5.55 -17.75
C PRO A 132 6.51 -4.25 -18.58
N GLY A 133 6.99 -3.16 -17.96
CA GLY A 133 7.35 -1.91 -18.65
C GLY A 133 6.17 -1.00 -18.99
N ILE A 134 4.96 -1.27 -18.50
CA ILE A 134 3.80 -0.38 -18.65
C ILE A 134 3.86 0.73 -17.58
N GLN A 135 4.09 0.36 -16.32
CA GLN A 135 4.17 1.30 -15.21
C GLN A 135 5.50 2.06 -15.17
N ASP A 136 5.43 3.31 -14.72
CA ASP A 136 6.61 4.12 -14.38
C ASP A 136 7.07 3.81 -12.95
N VAL A 137 6.10 3.59 -12.04
CA VAL A 137 6.34 3.26 -10.63
C VAL A 137 5.54 2.02 -10.25
N TYR A 138 6.15 1.16 -9.48
CA TYR A 138 5.50 0.04 -8.81
C TYR A 138 5.68 0.14 -7.31
N VAL A 139 4.60 0.05 -6.54
CA VAL A 139 4.63 0.08 -5.07
C VAL A 139 3.93 -1.16 -4.54
N ALA A 140 4.63 -2.02 -3.80
CA ALA A 140 4.04 -3.23 -3.23
C ALA A 140 4.66 -3.59 -1.88
N GLY A 141 3.98 -4.43 -1.13
CA GLY A 141 4.57 -5.10 0.03
C GLY A 141 5.48 -6.27 -0.40
N ASN A 142 6.39 -6.66 0.48
CA ASN A 142 7.27 -7.80 0.24
C ASN A 142 6.57 -9.11 0.64
N ASN A 143 5.85 -9.73 -0.29
CA ASN A 143 5.09 -10.95 -0.05
C ASN A 143 5.98 -12.13 0.36
N THR A 144 7.13 -12.32 -0.30
CA THR A 144 8.08 -13.39 0.06
C THR A 144 8.63 -13.20 1.47
N GLU A 145 8.93 -11.96 1.84
CA GLU A 145 9.41 -11.61 3.18
C GLU A 145 8.32 -11.84 4.24
N MET A 146 7.06 -11.50 3.94
CA MET A 146 5.93 -11.76 4.83
C MET A 146 5.83 -13.26 5.17
N GLY A 147 5.91 -14.12 4.17
CA GLY A 147 5.93 -15.57 4.38
C GLY A 147 7.15 -16.02 5.17
N ARG A 148 8.33 -15.53 4.81
CA ARG A 148 9.60 -15.86 5.48
C ARG A 148 9.56 -15.50 6.97
N VAL A 149 9.15 -14.29 7.30
CA VAL A 149 9.07 -13.81 8.70
C VAL A 149 8.08 -14.62 9.51
N SER A 150 6.91 -14.94 8.93
CA SER A 150 5.90 -15.78 9.58
C SER A 150 6.45 -17.18 9.89
N GLY A 151 7.12 -17.81 8.94
CA GLY A 151 7.66 -19.16 9.12
C GLY A 151 8.87 -19.20 10.07
N GLU A 152 9.73 -18.19 10.06
CA GLU A 152 10.84 -18.07 11.01
C GLU A 152 10.31 -17.92 12.44
N TYR A 153 9.30 -17.08 12.66
CA TYR A 153 8.70 -16.95 13.96
C TYR A 153 8.08 -18.27 14.45
N ILE A 154 7.28 -18.95 13.62
CA ILE A 154 6.67 -20.24 14.00
C ILE A 154 7.75 -21.27 14.30
N LYS A 155 8.79 -21.38 13.49
CA LYS A 155 9.90 -22.29 13.72
C LYS A 155 10.62 -22.02 15.04
N GLU A 156 10.91 -20.75 15.34
CA GLU A 156 11.55 -20.36 16.60
C GLU A 156 10.66 -20.64 17.81
N ALA A 157 9.39 -20.22 17.76
CA ALA A 157 8.42 -20.39 18.84
C ALA A 157 8.16 -21.86 19.18
N LEU A 158 8.21 -22.77 18.19
CA LEU A 158 8.06 -24.21 18.37
C LEU A 158 9.38 -24.94 18.61
N GLY A 159 10.50 -24.23 18.76
CA GLY A 159 11.81 -24.87 18.98
C GLY A 159 12.27 -25.74 17.81
N GLY A 160 11.84 -25.43 16.59
CA GLY A 160 12.22 -26.09 15.34
C GLY A 160 11.41 -27.32 14.97
N SER A 161 10.36 -27.72 15.72
CA SER A 161 9.55 -28.91 15.45
C SER A 161 8.12 -28.76 15.94
N GLY A 162 7.13 -29.15 15.14
CA GLY A 162 5.71 -29.08 15.48
C GLY A 162 4.80 -29.31 14.28
N ASP A 163 3.53 -29.56 14.55
CA ASP A 163 2.49 -29.78 13.55
C ASP A 163 1.68 -28.51 13.36
N ILE A 164 1.61 -28.01 12.13
CA ILE A 164 0.93 -26.76 11.80
C ILE A 164 -0.07 -26.92 10.65
N VAL A 165 -0.98 -25.98 10.54
CA VAL A 165 -1.86 -25.82 9.37
C VAL A 165 -1.72 -24.42 8.80
N VAL A 166 -1.99 -24.28 7.49
CA VAL A 166 -1.87 -23.01 6.77
C VAL A 166 -3.21 -22.69 6.09
N LEU A 167 -3.73 -21.47 6.37
CA LEU A 167 -4.89 -20.96 5.67
C LEU A 167 -4.42 -19.89 4.68
N ARG A 168 -4.57 -20.18 3.39
CA ARG A 168 -4.08 -19.36 2.27
C ARG A 168 -5.14 -18.35 1.82
N GLY A 169 -4.70 -17.37 1.04
CA GLY A 169 -5.58 -16.35 0.46
C GLY A 169 -6.40 -16.83 -0.74
N ILE A 170 -6.45 -15.99 -1.79
CA ILE A 170 -6.97 -16.34 -3.11
C ILE A 170 -5.79 -16.86 -3.96
N PRO A 171 -5.97 -17.86 -4.83
CA PRO A 171 -4.90 -18.41 -5.66
C PRO A 171 -4.39 -17.37 -6.68
N THR A 172 -3.42 -16.58 -6.27
CA THR A 172 -2.78 -15.49 -7.03
C THR A 172 -1.28 -15.49 -6.81
N VAL A 173 -0.55 -14.71 -7.61
CA VAL A 173 0.91 -14.54 -7.45
C VAL A 173 1.27 -14.06 -6.04
N VAL A 174 0.47 -13.19 -5.43
CA VAL A 174 0.67 -12.69 -4.06
C VAL A 174 0.63 -13.83 -3.04
N ASP A 175 -0.38 -14.68 -3.13
CA ASP A 175 -0.53 -15.84 -2.25
C ASP A 175 0.63 -16.84 -2.42
N GLU A 176 0.99 -17.17 -3.67
CA GLU A 176 2.10 -18.08 -3.95
C GLU A 176 3.44 -17.54 -3.41
N GLN A 177 3.75 -16.26 -3.63
CA GLN A 177 4.97 -15.65 -3.10
C GLN A 177 5.05 -15.73 -1.57
N ARG A 178 3.93 -15.50 -0.86
CA ARG A 178 3.85 -15.66 0.60
C ARG A 178 4.11 -17.11 0.99
N PHE A 179 3.40 -18.05 0.35
CA PHE A 179 3.51 -19.47 0.66
C PHE A 179 4.90 -20.03 0.37
N ASP A 180 5.52 -19.68 -0.76
CA ASP A 180 6.88 -20.09 -1.10
C ASP A 180 7.91 -19.54 -0.11
N GLY A 181 7.79 -18.26 0.28
CA GLY A 181 8.64 -17.65 1.30
C GLY A 181 8.54 -18.35 2.65
N PHE A 182 7.32 -18.71 3.05
CA PHE A 182 7.05 -19.47 4.26
C PHE A 182 7.69 -20.87 4.21
N MET A 183 7.40 -21.64 3.18
CA MET A 183 7.93 -23.01 3.00
C MET A 183 9.46 -23.01 2.95
N ALA A 184 10.07 -22.04 2.28
CA ALA A 184 11.52 -21.90 2.25
C ALA A 184 12.12 -21.64 3.65
N SER A 185 11.43 -20.86 4.50
CA SER A 185 11.93 -20.50 5.83
C SER A 185 11.91 -21.67 6.84
N ILE A 186 10.95 -22.59 6.69
CA ILE A 186 10.82 -23.77 7.54
C ILE A 186 11.56 -25.01 6.96
N ALA A 187 12.11 -24.89 5.75
CA ALA A 187 12.81 -25.99 5.10
C ALA A 187 13.95 -26.56 5.97
N GLY A 188 14.06 -27.88 6.04
CA GLY A 188 15.09 -28.57 6.84
C GLY A 188 14.86 -28.54 8.36
N SER A 189 13.75 -27.96 8.84
CA SER A 189 13.31 -28.04 10.24
C SER A 189 12.43 -29.29 10.48
N GLY A 190 12.00 -29.46 11.73
CA GLY A 190 10.99 -30.47 12.10
C GLY A 190 9.55 -29.92 12.06
N ILE A 191 9.31 -28.78 11.44
CA ILE A 191 7.96 -28.24 11.26
C ILE A 191 7.26 -29.03 10.15
N ASN A 192 6.10 -29.59 10.49
CA ASN A 192 5.28 -30.40 9.60
C ASN A 192 3.99 -29.66 9.26
N VAL A 193 3.81 -29.30 7.99
CA VAL A 193 2.56 -28.72 7.48
C VAL A 193 1.57 -29.86 7.24
N LEU A 194 0.60 -30.04 8.16
CA LEU A 194 -0.41 -31.10 8.10
C LEU A 194 -1.32 -30.94 6.88
N ASP A 195 -1.74 -29.72 6.61
CA ASP A 195 -2.55 -29.35 5.45
C ASP A 195 -2.45 -27.84 5.19
N ASN A 196 -2.79 -27.43 3.95
CA ASN A 196 -2.98 -26.03 3.58
C ASN A 196 -4.21 -25.89 2.69
N GLN A 197 -5.05 -24.90 2.93
CA GLN A 197 -6.30 -24.67 2.23
C GLN A 197 -6.50 -23.18 1.93
N TYR A 198 -7.17 -22.87 0.82
CA TYR A 198 -7.58 -21.52 0.51
C TYR A 198 -8.76 -21.09 1.38
N ALA A 199 -8.65 -19.90 1.97
CA ALA A 199 -9.67 -19.25 2.78
C ALA A 199 -10.01 -17.85 2.22
N ASN A 200 -9.61 -17.57 0.97
CA ASN A 200 -10.04 -16.45 0.11
C ASN A 200 -9.91 -15.05 0.73
N TRP A 201 -8.97 -14.86 1.70
CA TRP A 201 -8.85 -13.65 2.51
C TRP A 201 -10.19 -13.25 3.15
N ASN A 202 -10.97 -14.26 3.54
CA ASN A 202 -12.31 -14.10 4.04
C ASN A 202 -12.46 -14.73 5.43
N ARG A 203 -13.16 -14.04 6.33
CA ARG A 203 -13.37 -14.42 7.71
C ARG A 203 -14.20 -15.70 7.86
N ASP A 204 -15.30 -15.79 7.11
CA ASP A 204 -16.20 -16.94 7.17
C ASP A 204 -15.57 -18.20 6.56
N ASP A 205 -14.80 -18.03 5.48
CA ASP A 205 -14.03 -19.13 4.89
C ASP A 205 -12.91 -19.58 5.84
N GLY A 206 -12.21 -18.63 6.47
CA GLY A 206 -11.20 -18.91 7.50
C GLY A 206 -11.78 -19.72 8.67
N PHE A 207 -12.97 -19.34 9.13
CA PHE A 207 -13.69 -20.07 10.16
C PHE A 207 -14.03 -21.51 9.71
N THR A 208 -14.58 -21.66 8.51
CA THR A 208 -15.01 -22.95 7.97
C THR A 208 -13.83 -23.91 7.75
N VAL A 209 -12.75 -23.41 7.15
CA VAL A 209 -11.53 -24.20 6.91
C VAL A 209 -10.91 -24.62 8.24
N MET A 210 -10.84 -23.73 9.23
CA MET A 210 -10.29 -24.08 10.53
C MET A 210 -11.13 -25.09 11.28
N GLN A 211 -12.47 -25.05 11.18
CA GLN A 211 -13.33 -26.08 11.74
C GLN A 211 -13.02 -27.46 11.16
N ASP A 212 -12.80 -27.57 9.83
CA ASP A 212 -12.38 -28.81 9.18
C ASP A 212 -11.03 -29.30 9.73
N PHE A 213 -10.04 -28.42 9.83
CA PHE A 213 -8.73 -28.77 10.38
C PHE A 213 -8.82 -29.27 11.84
N LEU A 214 -9.59 -28.58 12.68
CA LEU A 214 -9.78 -28.99 14.09
C LEU A 214 -10.48 -30.34 14.22
N ALA A 215 -11.36 -30.68 13.29
CA ALA A 215 -12.04 -32.01 13.27
C ALA A 215 -11.10 -33.12 12.78
N ARG A 216 -10.19 -32.84 11.86
CA ARG A 216 -9.29 -33.86 11.25
C ARG A 216 -7.99 -34.04 12.05
N PHE A 217 -7.51 -33.01 12.70
CA PHE A 217 -6.20 -33.01 13.37
C PHE A 217 -6.38 -32.85 14.90
N PRO A 218 -6.15 -33.90 15.67
CA PRO A 218 -6.28 -33.86 17.14
C PRO A 218 -5.20 -32.98 17.77
N LYS A 219 -4.05 -32.76 17.09
CA LYS A 219 -2.98 -31.94 17.52
C LYS A 219 -2.64 -30.93 16.41
N ILE A 220 -2.60 -29.67 16.75
CA ILE A 220 -2.10 -28.54 15.94
C ILE A 220 -1.35 -27.66 16.92
N ASP A 221 -0.07 -27.37 16.66
CA ASP A 221 0.78 -26.54 17.53
C ASP A 221 0.72 -25.07 17.12
N ALA A 222 0.55 -24.76 15.83
CA ALA A 222 0.38 -23.39 15.34
C ALA A 222 -0.47 -23.35 14.05
N VAL A 223 -1.02 -22.16 13.79
CA VAL A 223 -1.73 -21.83 12.55
C VAL A 223 -1.05 -20.62 11.92
N TRP A 224 -0.76 -20.71 10.62
CA TRP A 224 -0.47 -19.53 9.83
C TRP A 224 -1.68 -19.15 8.98
N ALA A 225 -2.25 -17.98 9.26
CA ALA A 225 -3.28 -17.35 8.46
C ALA A 225 -2.61 -16.25 7.62
N GLN A 226 -2.68 -16.35 6.29
CA GLN A 226 -1.99 -15.40 5.39
C GLN A 226 -2.56 -13.98 5.41
N ASP A 227 -3.61 -13.75 6.20
CA ASP A 227 -4.32 -12.47 6.31
C ASP A 227 -5.10 -12.42 7.63
N ASP A 228 -5.33 -11.22 8.15
CA ASP A 228 -5.96 -11.02 9.44
C ASP A 228 -7.47 -11.26 9.43
N ASP A 229 -8.17 -11.06 8.32
CA ASP A 229 -9.57 -11.48 8.22
C ASP A 229 -9.68 -13.01 8.36
N ILE A 230 -8.78 -13.77 7.72
CA ILE A 230 -8.67 -15.22 7.93
C ILE A 230 -8.37 -15.51 9.41
N ALA A 231 -7.38 -14.80 10.00
CA ALA A 231 -6.99 -15.02 11.40
C ALA A 231 -8.15 -14.82 12.37
N ILE A 232 -9.01 -13.83 12.16
CA ILE A 232 -10.23 -13.62 12.98
C ILE A 232 -11.18 -14.81 12.87
N GLY A 233 -11.38 -15.35 11.68
CA GLY A 233 -12.17 -16.58 11.48
C GLY A 233 -11.57 -17.77 12.21
N VAL A 234 -10.25 -17.96 12.11
CA VAL A 234 -9.50 -19.00 12.82
C VAL A 234 -9.66 -18.87 14.34
N ILE A 235 -9.49 -17.67 14.89
CA ILE A 235 -9.67 -17.38 16.33
C ILE A 235 -11.08 -17.82 16.80
N GLN A 236 -12.09 -17.49 16.01
CA GLN A 236 -13.47 -17.85 16.34
C GLN A 236 -13.66 -19.37 16.36
N ALA A 237 -13.15 -20.10 15.36
CA ALA A 237 -13.24 -21.56 15.28
C ALA A 237 -12.50 -22.26 16.44
N VAL A 238 -11.29 -21.80 16.76
CA VAL A 238 -10.46 -22.32 17.85
C VAL A 238 -11.15 -22.13 19.19
N ARG A 239 -11.72 -20.95 19.45
CA ARG A 239 -12.50 -20.66 20.67
C ARG A 239 -13.77 -21.52 20.78
N GLN A 240 -14.50 -21.66 19.67
CA GLN A 240 -15.68 -22.50 19.66
C GLN A 240 -15.37 -23.99 19.98
N ALA A 241 -14.18 -24.43 19.59
CA ALA A 241 -13.68 -25.77 19.89
C ALA A 241 -13.06 -25.91 21.29
N GLY A 242 -12.86 -24.82 22.04
CA GLY A 242 -12.21 -24.79 23.34
C GLY A 242 -10.73 -25.20 23.30
N ARG A 243 -10.04 -24.81 22.20
CA ARG A 243 -8.63 -25.22 21.94
C ARG A 243 -7.65 -24.05 21.94
N GLU A 244 -7.99 -22.93 22.60
CA GLU A 244 -7.16 -21.73 22.67
C GLU A 244 -5.80 -21.93 23.36
N ASP A 245 -5.73 -22.92 24.25
CA ASP A 245 -4.50 -23.24 24.97
C ASP A 245 -3.60 -24.26 24.24
N ASP A 246 -4.11 -24.88 23.16
CA ASP A 246 -3.39 -25.93 22.43
C ASP A 246 -2.41 -25.38 21.38
N LEU A 247 -2.65 -24.17 20.86
CA LEU A 247 -1.98 -23.62 19.69
C LEU A 247 -1.85 -22.09 19.76
N PHE A 248 -1.07 -21.53 18.85
CA PHE A 248 -1.07 -20.09 18.57
C PHE A 248 -1.28 -19.81 17.07
N ILE A 249 -1.67 -18.57 16.76
CA ILE A 249 -2.00 -18.13 15.41
C ILE A 249 -1.05 -16.99 15.04
N VAL A 250 -0.47 -17.04 13.85
CA VAL A 250 0.24 -15.94 13.22
C VAL A 250 -0.65 -15.41 12.10
N GLY A 251 -1.05 -14.15 12.21
CA GLY A 251 -1.81 -13.42 11.21
C GLY A 251 -0.92 -12.71 10.20
N GLY A 252 -1.47 -11.74 9.53
CA GLY A 252 -0.74 -10.88 8.62
C GLY A 252 -1.61 -9.77 8.04
N ALA A 253 -1.02 -8.64 7.90
CA ALA A 253 -1.43 -7.39 7.29
C ALA A 253 -1.44 -6.18 8.25
N GLY A 254 -1.55 -6.36 9.55
CA GLY A 254 -1.56 -5.28 10.54
C GLY A 254 -2.96 -4.74 10.81
N MET A 255 -3.98 -5.60 10.80
CA MET A 255 -5.33 -5.23 11.18
C MET A 255 -5.38 -4.78 12.64
N LYS A 256 -6.04 -3.65 12.92
CA LYS A 256 -6.07 -3.05 14.26
C LYS A 256 -6.54 -4.03 15.35
N GLU A 257 -7.47 -4.94 15.04
CA GLU A 257 -7.95 -5.93 16.02
C GLU A 257 -6.84 -6.94 16.39
N ILE A 258 -6.08 -7.42 15.42
CA ILE A 258 -4.96 -8.34 15.64
C ILE A 258 -3.79 -7.60 16.32
N VAL A 259 -3.43 -6.41 15.82
CA VAL A 259 -2.40 -5.57 16.44
C VAL A 259 -2.73 -5.28 17.91
N LYS A 260 -4.02 -4.97 18.21
CA LYS A 260 -4.46 -4.76 19.60
C LYS A 260 -4.28 -5.99 20.48
N ARG A 261 -4.57 -7.18 19.96
CA ARG A 261 -4.34 -8.45 20.67
C ARG A 261 -2.87 -8.66 20.99
N VAL A 262 -1.99 -8.39 20.01
CA VAL A 262 -0.54 -8.44 20.19
C VAL A 262 -0.09 -7.44 21.28
N MET A 263 -0.59 -6.20 21.26
CA MET A 263 -0.30 -5.19 22.30
C MET A 263 -0.73 -5.65 23.70
N ASP A 264 -1.89 -6.28 23.79
CA ASP A 264 -2.44 -6.79 25.06
C ASP A 264 -1.75 -8.07 25.55
N GLY A 265 -0.87 -8.66 24.74
CA GLY A 265 -0.14 -9.89 25.07
C GLY A 265 -1.01 -11.14 24.98
N ASP A 266 -1.95 -11.18 24.03
CA ASP A 266 -2.79 -12.35 23.78
C ASP A 266 -1.92 -13.56 23.37
N ARG A 267 -2.03 -14.65 24.12
CA ARG A 267 -1.24 -15.87 23.85
C ARG A 267 -1.68 -16.59 22.56
N LEU A 268 -2.95 -16.44 22.17
CA LEU A 268 -3.46 -17.05 20.97
C LEU A 268 -2.96 -16.35 19.70
N THR A 269 -2.73 -15.03 19.77
CA THR A 269 -2.18 -14.20 18.67
C THR A 269 -0.97 -13.41 19.17
N PRO A 270 0.19 -14.07 19.40
CA PRO A 270 1.33 -13.44 20.05
C PRO A 270 2.04 -12.41 19.17
N VAL A 271 1.92 -12.52 17.87
CA VAL A 271 2.53 -11.65 16.86
C VAL A 271 1.63 -11.50 15.64
N ASP A 272 1.98 -10.52 14.80
CA ASP A 272 1.43 -10.33 13.48
C ASP A 272 2.55 -9.98 12.50
N VAL A 273 2.31 -9.97 11.19
CA VAL A 273 3.28 -9.55 10.17
C VAL A 273 2.68 -8.45 9.31
N LEU A 274 3.34 -7.29 9.25
CA LEU A 274 2.83 -6.12 8.56
C LEU A 274 2.74 -6.34 7.03
N TYR A 275 1.60 -6.00 6.46
CA TYR A 275 1.39 -5.78 5.03
C TYR A 275 0.41 -4.62 4.85
N PRO A 276 0.89 -3.36 4.93
CA PRO A 276 0.04 -2.21 5.22
C PRO A 276 -0.84 -1.81 4.04
N PRO A 277 -2.16 -1.64 4.22
CA PRO A 277 -3.02 -1.03 3.21
C PRO A 277 -2.62 0.43 2.91
N ALA A 278 -1.88 1.09 3.81
CA ALA A 278 -1.30 2.41 3.62
C ALA A 278 -0.27 2.50 2.46
N MET A 279 0.09 1.38 1.81
CA MET A 279 0.94 1.40 0.61
C MET A 279 0.35 2.26 -0.51
N ILE A 280 -0.98 2.41 -0.57
CA ILE A 280 -1.64 3.33 -1.50
C ILE A 280 -1.23 4.79 -1.26
N SER A 281 -1.05 5.19 0.00
CA SER A 281 -0.56 6.53 0.35
C SER A 281 0.84 6.77 -0.22
N THR A 282 1.75 5.79 -0.06
CA THR A 282 3.10 5.87 -0.63
C THR A 282 3.05 6.04 -2.15
N ALA A 283 2.21 5.27 -2.84
CA ALA A 283 2.04 5.36 -4.29
C ALA A 283 1.50 6.74 -4.73
N MET A 284 0.48 7.25 -4.05
CA MET A 284 -0.09 8.57 -4.32
C MET A 284 0.92 9.69 -4.06
N GLU A 285 1.70 9.63 -2.98
CA GLU A 285 2.73 10.61 -2.66
C GLU A 285 3.87 10.60 -3.67
N LEU A 286 4.39 9.43 -4.04
CA LEU A 286 5.42 9.30 -5.07
C LEU A 286 4.92 9.87 -6.42
N THR A 287 3.67 9.56 -6.80
CA THR A 287 3.06 10.11 -8.01
C THR A 287 2.93 11.63 -7.92
N ALA A 288 2.49 12.16 -6.78
CA ALA A 288 2.36 13.60 -6.58
C ALA A 288 3.70 14.34 -6.65
N LEU A 289 4.81 13.76 -6.17
CA LEU A 289 6.14 14.34 -6.22
C LEU A 289 6.60 14.67 -7.65
N LYS A 290 6.16 13.87 -8.65
CA LYS A 290 6.43 14.15 -10.06
C LYS A 290 5.93 15.54 -10.47
N PHE A 291 4.78 15.95 -9.98
CA PHE A 291 4.13 17.21 -10.38
C PHE A 291 4.47 18.37 -9.45
N ILE A 292 4.39 18.18 -8.13
CA ILE A 292 4.59 19.24 -7.15
C ILE A 292 6.06 19.66 -6.98
N ALA A 293 7.00 18.73 -7.23
CA ALA A 293 8.43 18.96 -7.09
C ALA A 293 9.22 18.68 -8.38
N ASN A 294 8.55 18.35 -9.49
CA ASN A 294 9.17 17.94 -10.75
C ASN A 294 10.25 16.85 -10.57
N MET A 295 9.99 15.89 -9.67
CA MET A 295 10.94 14.83 -9.37
C MET A 295 10.87 13.72 -10.42
N PRO A 296 12.00 13.19 -10.88
CA PRO A 296 12.05 12.05 -11.81
C PRO A 296 11.81 10.74 -11.06
N VAL A 297 10.57 10.54 -10.58
CA VAL A 297 10.19 9.32 -9.84
C VAL A 297 9.97 8.18 -10.82
N GLU A 298 10.66 7.05 -10.60
CA GLU A 298 10.52 5.82 -11.41
C GLU A 298 11.01 4.60 -10.63
N GLY A 299 10.60 3.40 -11.07
CA GLY A 299 11.11 2.13 -10.54
C GLY A 299 10.20 1.46 -9.52
N GLU A 300 10.77 0.54 -8.74
CA GLU A 300 10.06 -0.29 -7.79
C GLU A 300 10.34 0.12 -6.35
N TYR A 301 9.28 0.24 -5.56
CA TYR A 301 9.31 0.60 -4.14
C TYR A 301 8.67 -0.53 -3.35
N ILE A 302 9.49 -1.44 -2.84
CA ILE A 302 9.02 -2.60 -2.08
C ILE A 302 9.05 -2.26 -0.59
N LEU A 303 7.87 -2.24 0.02
CA LEU A 303 7.69 -1.98 1.45
C LEU A 303 7.99 -3.25 2.24
N GLY A 304 8.75 -3.11 3.33
CA GLY A 304 9.08 -4.22 4.21
C GLY A 304 7.86 -4.81 4.92
N SER A 305 8.00 -6.06 5.35
CA SER A 305 6.98 -6.80 6.12
C SER A 305 7.54 -7.17 7.50
N PRO A 306 7.75 -6.19 8.41
CA PRO A 306 8.29 -6.46 9.73
C PRO A 306 7.33 -7.30 10.58
N LEU A 307 7.92 -8.10 11.48
CA LEU A 307 7.19 -8.77 12.54
C LEU A 307 6.66 -7.74 13.53
N ILE A 308 5.37 -7.78 13.79
CA ILE A 308 4.71 -6.99 14.82
C ILE A 308 4.70 -7.81 16.10
N THR A 309 5.39 -7.30 17.10
CA THR A 309 5.51 -7.90 18.43
C THR A 309 4.93 -6.95 19.47
N ARG A 310 4.77 -7.40 20.70
CA ARG A 310 4.30 -6.55 21.79
C ARG A 310 5.14 -5.27 21.95
N ASP A 311 6.44 -5.32 21.65
CA ASP A 311 7.36 -4.20 21.87
C ASP A 311 7.23 -3.10 20.80
N ASN A 312 6.68 -3.41 19.60
CA ASN A 312 6.57 -2.46 18.50
C ASN A 312 5.14 -2.27 17.97
N ALA A 313 4.17 -3.02 18.48
CA ALA A 313 2.80 -3.03 17.97
C ALA A 313 2.11 -1.65 18.01
N GLU A 314 2.43 -0.81 19.01
CA GLU A 314 1.90 0.55 19.13
C GLU A 314 2.18 1.40 17.87
N GLN A 315 3.33 1.16 17.20
CA GLN A 315 3.70 1.88 15.96
C GLN A 315 2.78 1.54 14.78
N TYR A 316 2.11 0.40 14.83
CA TYR A 316 1.25 -0.14 13.75
C TYR A 316 -0.24 -0.14 14.12
N TYR A 317 -0.58 0.42 15.30
CA TYR A 317 -1.96 0.49 15.77
C TYR A 317 -2.63 1.79 15.32
N PHE A 318 -3.56 1.69 14.38
CA PHE A 318 -4.32 2.82 13.84
C PHE A 318 -5.80 2.67 14.19
N PRO A 319 -6.25 3.13 15.38
CA PRO A 319 -7.61 2.90 15.86
C PRO A 319 -8.69 3.52 14.97
N GLU A 320 -8.38 4.59 14.24
CA GLU A 320 -9.31 5.29 13.34
C GLU A 320 -9.44 4.58 11.98
N SER A 321 -8.54 3.69 11.61
CA SER A 321 -8.66 2.88 10.39
C SER A 321 -9.82 1.90 10.51
N PRO A 322 -10.59 1.63 9.43
CA PRO A 322 -11.56 0.54 9.43
C PRO A 322 -10.92 -0.85 9.49
N PHE A 323 -9.63 -0.91 9.15
CA PHE A 323 -8.81 -2.11 9.14
C PHE A 323 -7.86 -2.18 10.33
#